data_beec75d4363265eab4be84b39444ad3e
#
_entry.id   beec75d4363265eab4be84b39444ad3e
#
_cell.length_a   1.000
_cell.length_b   1.000
_cell.length_c   1.000
_cell.angle_alpha   90.00
_cell.angle_beta   90.00
_cell.angle_gamma   90.00
#
_symmetry.space_group_name_H-M   'P 1'
#
loop_
_entity.id
_entity.type
_entity.pdbx_description
1 polymer ?
#
loop_
_entity_poly.entity_id
_entity_poly.type
_entity_poly.pdbx_seq_one_letter_code
_entity_poly.pdbx_strand_id
1 'polypeptide(L)'
;MKTRSAIHARIRNLRNCLHWLPPAAVVAVLLGCASTGTAPKAPTPRDDFREYRQIVVQAMGLVDTAMRSLDEVSVQANRDPRPAYAAFAKVVHRLEVDSIKVRAHTQAMRARGDAYFERWEKYLAGVDNEQVRQLAEQHRPELKQSFQQAQTASQQVREVFRPFLSDLQKLRAVLEADPSLVRVDAAKSLMLAAKDKGRQVQQGLDCLLAEMNSMTALLRPPGAAPRH
;
A
#
# COMPACT_ATOMS: atom_id res chain seq x y z
N MET A 1 -26.21 -11.14 -17.42
CA MET A 1 -25.77 -9.99 -18.24
C MET A 1 -26.51 -8.70 -17.84
N LYS A 2 -26.35 -8.16 -16.62
CA LYS A 2 -27.03 -6.88 -16.20
C LYS A 2 -26.32 -6.23 -14.99
N THR A 3 -25.01 -6.02 -15.02
CA THR A 3 -24.30 -5.34 -13.91
C THR A 3 -23.23 -4.32 -14.33
N ARG A 4 -23.10 -4.02 -15.64
CA ARG A 4 -22.12 -3.02 -16.13
C ARG A 4 -22.66 -1.60 -16.30
N SER A 5 -23.96 -1.36 -16.11
CA SER A 5 -24.59 -0.05 -16.40
C SER A 5 -24.63 0.94 -15.22
N ALA A 6 -24.39 0.49 -13.99
CA ALA A 6 -24.57 1.35 -12.81
C ALA A 6 -23.34 2.21 -12.48
N ILE A 7 -22.14 1.85 -12.96
CA ILE A 7 -20.89 2.57 -12.62
C ILE A 7 -20.71 3.83 -13.48
N HIS A 8 -21.19 3.83 -14.72
CA HIS A 8 -21.07 5.00 -15.61
C HIS A 8 -22.05 6.14 -15.34
N ALA A 9 -23.12 5.90 -14.59
CA ALA A 9 -24.10 6.94 -14.26
C ALA A 9 -23.67 7.87 -13.11
N ARG A 10 -22.77 7.43 -12.22
CA ARG A 10 -22.31 8.24 -11.08
C ARG A 10 -21.26 9.30 -11.42
N ILE A 11 -20.53 9.11 -12.52
CA ILE A 11 -19.45 10.06 -12.91
C ILE A 11 -20.01 11.32 -13.59
N ARG A 12 -21.23 11.29 -14.12
CA ARG A 12 -21.81 12.41 -14.86
C ARG A 12 -22.43 13.51 -14.02
N ASN A 13 -22.79 13.25 -12.77
CA ASN A 13 -23.44 14.25 -11.90
C ASN A 13 -22.49 15.12 -11.07
N LEU A 14 -21.18 14.88 -11.12
CA LEU A 14 -20.19 15.70 -10.38
C LEU A 14 -19.69 16.93 -11.18
N ARG A 15 -20.14 17.12 -12.45
CA ARG A 15 -19.63 18.22 -13.29
C ARG A 15 -20.41 19.54 -13.20
N ASN A 16 -21.56 19.59 -12.51
CA ASN A 16 -22.44 20.76 -12.55
C ASN A 16 -22.53 21.58 -11.26
N CYS A 17 -21.78 21.29 -10.20
CA CYS A 17 -21.79 22.11 -8.98
C CYS A 17 -20.49 22.92 -8.74
N LEU A 18 -19.62 23.06 -9.76
CA LEU A 18 -18.30 23.69 -9.57
C LEU A 18 -18.16 25.06 -10.23
N HIS A 19 -19.20 25.88 -10.17
CA HIS A 19 -19.10 27.26 -10.62
C HIS A 19 -19.65 28.21 -9.56
N TRP A 20 -18.86 28.49 -8.50
CA TRP A 20 -18.96 29.79 -7.78
C TRP A 20 -18.31 29.71 -6.40
N LEU A 21 -16.99 29.78 -6.34
CA LEU A 21 -16.28 30.27 -5.14
C LEU A 21 -14.81 30.55 -5.51
N PRO A 22 -14.21 31.67 -5.17
CA PRO A 22 -12.81 31.97 -5.44
C PRO A 22 -11.92 31.10 -4.54
N PRO A 23 -10.98 30.31 -5.09
CA PRO A 23 -10.26 29.29 -4.34
C PRO A 23 -9.03 29.77 -3.56
N ALA A 24 -8.83 31.10 -3.43
CA ALA A 24 -7.54 31.63 -2.97
C ALA A 24 -7.40 31.87 -1.47
N ALA A 25 -8.49 31.88 -0.69
CA ALA A 25 -8.44 32.37 0.70
C ALA A 25 -8.30 31.29 1.79
N VAL A 26 -8.72 30.06 1.54
CA VAL A 26 -8.85 29.04 2.60
C VAL A 26 -7.54 28.27 2.87
N VAL A 27 -6.62 28.17 1.89
CA VAL A 27 -5.36 27.41 2.04
C VAL A 27 -4.30 28.18 2.83
N ALA A 28 -4.39 29.52 2.91
CA ALA A 28 -3.39 30.34 3.61
C ALA A 28 -3.49 30.25 5.15
N VAL A 29 -4.66 29.93 5.71
CA VAL A 29 -4.88 29.91 7.16
C VAL A 29 -4.27 28.67 7.84
N LEU A 30 -4.08 27.56 7.13
CA LEU A 30 -3.44 26.36 7.68
C LEU A 30 -1.89 26.42 7.68
N LEU A 31 -1.29 27.49 7.08
CA LEU A 31 0.15 27.66 6.98
C LEU A 31 0.70 28.85 7.76
N GLY A 32 -0.15 29.60 8.47
CA GLY A 32 0.15 30.91 9.02
C GLY A 32 0.49 30.98 10.50
N CYS A 33 1.23 30.03 11.08
CA CYS A 33 1.98 30.26 12.32
C CYS A 33 3.47 30.04 12.03
N ALA A 34 4.07 30.95 11.28
CA ALA A 34 5.52 31.06 11.15
C ALA A 34 6.10 31.68 12.40
N SER A 35 6.38 30.88 13.44
CA SER A 35 7.42 31.24 14.42
C SER A 35 8.76 30.89 13.80
N THR A 36 9.61 31.90 13.64
CA THR A 36 10.99 31.83 13.15
C THR A 36 11.87 31.06 14.15
N GLY A 37 11.81 29.76 14.09
CA GLY A 37 12.73 28.83 14.71
C GLY A 37 12.92 27.68 13.75
N THR A 38 14.15 27.39 13.33
CA THR A 38 14.54 26.26 12.50
C THR A 38 14.34 24.93 13.23
N ALA A 39 13.13 24.64 13.68
CA ALA A 39 12.76 23.29 14.10
C ALA A 39 12.64 22.40 12.85
N PRO A 40 13.18 21.16 12.87
CA PRO A 40 12.98 20.24 11.75
C PRO A 40 11.48 20.11 11.49
N LYS A 41 11.08 20.44 10.27
CA LYS A 41 9.67 20.41 9.84
C LYS A 41 9.16 18.99 10.07
N ALA A 42 8.22 18.84 10.99
CA ALA A 42 7.62 17.53 11.26
C ALA A 42 7.11 16.94 9.93
N PRO A 43 7.40 15.66 9.63
CA PRO A 43 6.95 15.04 8.39
C PRO A 43 5.44 15.18 8.27
N THR A 44 4.98 15.61 7.10
CA THR A 44 3.55 15.75 6.84
C THR A 44 2.94 14.36 6.61
N PRO A 45 1.67 14.12 6.93
CA PRO A 45 1.01 12.85 6.63
C PRO A 45 1.21 12.41 5.18
N ARG A 46 1.27 13.36 4.25
CA ARG A 46 1.51 13.13 2.83
C ARG A 46 2.88 12.49 2.53
N ASP A 47 3.92 12.88 3.25
CA ASP A 47 5.27 12.34 3.07
C ASP A 47 5.33 10.91 3.59
N ASP A 48 4.69 10.62 4.71
CA ASP A 48 4.58 9.27 5.29
C ASP A 48 3.83 8.32 4.36
N PHE A 49 2.74 8.77 3.72
CA PHE A 49 2.01 7.97 2.75
C PHE A 49 2.80 7.70 1.48
N ARG A 50 3.59 8.65 1.02
CA ARG A 50 4.47 8.48 -0.14
C ARG A 50 5.55 7.45 0.14
N GLU A 51 6.18 7.50 1.30
CA GLU A 51 7.19 6.52 1.73
C GLU A 51 6.57 5.12 1.83
N TYR A 52 5.42 5.00 2.49
CA TYR A 52 4.74 3.71 2.62
C TYR A 52 4.33 3.14 1.26
N ARG A 53 3.85 3.98 0.34
CA ARG A 53 3.55 3.58 -1.04
C ARG A 53 4.78 3.01 -1.75
N GLN A 54 5.95 3.62 -1.62
CA GLN A 54 7.20 3.11 -2.20
C GLN A 54 7.53 1.71 -1.65
N ILE A 55 7.36 1.50 -0.35
CA ILE A 55 7.58 0.21 0.31
C ILE A 55 6.62 -0.86 -0.25
N VAL A 56 5.35 -0.51 -0.44
CA VAL A 56 4.35 -1.44 -1.04
C VAL A 56 4.75 -1.81 -2.47
N VAL A 57 5.17 -0.86 -3.30
CA VAL A 57 5.65 -1.12 -4.67
C VAL A 57 6.89 -2.03 -4.67
N GLN A 58 7.84 -1.81 -3.75
CA GLN A 58 9.00 -2.68 -3.61
C GLN A 58 8.61 -4.10 -3.19
N ALA A 59 7.64 -4.24 -2.27
CA ALA A 59 7.12 -5.54 -1.86
C ALA A 59 6.48 -6.30 -3.03
N MET A 60 5.73 -5.62 -3.90
CA MET A 60 5.17 -6.21 -5.13
C MET A 60 6.27 -6.77 -6.04
N GLY A 61 7.33 -5.99 -6.27
CA GLY A 61 8.47 -6.43 -7.08
C GLY A 61 9.20 -7.65 -6.50
N LEU A 62 9.26 -7.76 -5.18
CA LEU A 62 9.85 -8.93 -4.51
C LEU A 62 8.97 -10.18 -4.62
N VAL A 63 7.65 -10.04 -4.48
CA VAL A 63 6.69 -11.14 -4.67
C VAL A 63 6.78 -11.66 -6.11
N ASP A 64 6.81 -10.78 -7.10
CA ASP A 64 6.97 -11.14 -8.50
C ASP A 64 8.31 -11.85 -8.76
N THR A 65 9.40 -11.34 -8.17
CA THR A 65 10.72 -11.97 -8.28
C THR A 65 10.75 -13.37 -7.63
N ALA A 66 10.05 -13.56 -6.51
CA ALA A 66 9.93 -14.87 -5.87
C ALA A 66 9.20 -15.88 -6.76
N MET A 67 8.09 -15.47 -7.38
CA MET A 67 7.35 -16.35 -8.30
C MET A 67 8.17 -16.72 -9.54
N ARG A 68 8.88 -15.74 -10.13
CA ARG A 68 9.77 -16.02 -11.27
C ARG A 68 10.94 -16.93 -10.90
N SER A 69 11.53 -16.76 -9.72
CA SER A 69 12.62 -17.64 -9.26
C SER A 69 12.16 -19.07 -9.02
N LEU A 70 10.89 -19.29 -8.63
CA LEU A 70 10.30 -20.63 -8.57
C LEU A 70 10.15 -21.26 -9.96
N ASP A 71 9.74 -20.47 -10.96
CA ASP A 71 9.66 -20.95 -12.35
C ASP A 71 11.05 -21.35 -12.86
N GLU A 72 12.07 -20.55 -12.57
CA GLU A 72 13.44 -20.83 -12.98
C GLU A 72 13.98 -22.14 -12.36
N VAL A 73 13.68 -22.40 -11.08
CA VAL A 73 14.03 -23.70 -10.46
C VAL A 73 13.40 -24.86 -11.23
N SER A 74 12.14 -24.74 -11.64
CA SER A 74 11.44 -25.78 -12.43
C SER A 74 12.07 -25.96 -13.82
N VAL A 75 12.42 -24.86 -14.50
CA VAL A 75 13.03 -24.90 -15.84
C VAL A 75 14.43 -25.54 -15.82
N GLN A 76 15.22 -25.22 -14.79
CA GLN A 76 16.59 -25.69 -14.66
C GLN A 76 16.71 -27.10 -14.03
N ALA A 77 15.60 -27.68 -13.56
CA ALA A 77 15.58 -28.97 -12.88
C ALA A 77 16.22 -30.13 -13.67
N ASN A 78 16.08 -30.09 -15.00
CA ASN A 78 16.66 -31.09 -15.92
C ASN A 78 18.15 -30.86 -16.26
N ARG A 79 18.76 -29.77 -15.80
CA ARG A 79 20.16 -29.42 -16.12
C ARG A 79 20.97 -29.31 -14.83
N ASP A 80 21.19 -28.08 -14.37
CA ASP A 80 21.79 -27.78 -13.07
C ASP A 80 20.88 -26.83 -12.29
N PRO A 81 20.05 -27.34 -11.39
CA PRO A 81 19.10 -26.51 -10.62
C PRO A 81 19.78 -25.73 -9.48
N ARG A 82 21.02 -25.97 -9.12
CA ARG A 82 21.70 -25.36 -7.97
C ARG A 82 21.78 -23.83 -8.07
N PRO A 83 22.17 -23.22 -9.22
CA PRO A 83 22.20 -21.75 -9.32
C PRO A 83 20.80 -21.14 -9.19
N ALA A 84 19.78 -21.75 -9.81
CA ALA A 84 18.39 -21.30 -9.73
C ALA A 84 17.85 -21.42 -8.30
N TYR A 85 18.14 -22.52 -7.61
CA TYR A 85 17.81 -22.68 -6.20
C TYR A 85 18.50 -21.64 -5.33
N ALA A 86 19.80 -21.37 -5.51
CA ALA A 86 20.52 -20.36 -4.75
C ALA A 86 19.89 -18.96 -4.92
N ALA A 87 19.49 -18.61 -6.15
CA ALA A 87 18.78 -17.37 -6.42
C ALA A 87 17.42 -17.33 -5.72
N PHE A 88 16.62 -18.40 -5.78
CA PHE A 88 15.35 -18.52 -5.07
C PHE A 88 15.52 -18.38 -3.55
N ALA A 89 16.46 -19.11 -2.95
CA ALA A 89 16.72 -19.04 -1.51
C ALA A 89 17.07 -17.61 -1.04
N LYS A 90 17.87 -16.89 -1.85
CA LYS A 90 18.21 -15.49 -1.59
C LYS A 90 16.98 -14.57 -1.63
N VAL A 91 16.07 -14.79 -2.59
CA VAL A 91 14.83 -14.00 -2.70
C VAL A 91 13.91 -14.27 -1.51
N VAL A 92 13.75 -15.55 -1.10
CA VAL A 92 12.95 -15.90 0.08
C VAL A 92 13.50 -15.22 1.34
N HIS A 93 14.81 -15.29 1.55
CA HIS A 93 15.44 -14.59 2.69
C HIS A 93 15.18 -13.08 2.64
N ARG A 94 15.27 -12.45 1.47
CA ARG A 94 14.97 -11.02 1.33
C ARG A 94 13.51 -10.71 1.65
N LEU A 95 12.55 -11.55 1.21
CA LEU A 95 11.14 -11.41 1.57
C LEU A 95 10.92 -11.51 3.09
N GLU A 96 11.61 -12.42 3.78
CA GLU A 96 11.58 -12.53 5.24
C GLU A 96 12.01 -11.22 5.91
N VAL A 97 13.17 -10.68 5.53
CA VAL A 97 13.72 -9.44 6.10
C VAL A 97 12.83 -8.24 5.78
N ASP A 98 12.42 -8.08 4.52
CA ASP A 98 11.63 -6.91 4.10
C ASP A 98 10.20 -6.96 4.66
N SER A 99 9.64 -8.16 4.93
CA SER A 99 8.34 -8.29 5.60
C SER A 99 8.32 -7.68 7.01
N ILE A 100 9.46 -7.70 7.72
CA ILE A 100 9.60 -7.06 9.02
C ILE A 100 9.54 -5.54 8.87
N LYS A 101 10.23 -4.99 7.85
CA LYS A 101 10.21 -3.55 7.56
C LYS A 101 8.80 -3.08 7.16
N VAL A 102 8.15 -3.80 6.24
CA VAL A 102 6.76 -3.51 5.84
C VAL A 102 5.84 -3.46 7.06
N ARG A 103 5.96 -4.41 7.98
CA ARG A 103 5.18 -4.43 9.22
C ARG A 103 5.43 -3.20 10.09
N ALA A 104 6.69 -2.82 10.29
CA ALA A 104 7.06 -1.65 11.09
C ALA A 104 6.50 -0.36 10.47
N HIS A 105 6.62 -0.18 9.15
CA HIS A 105 6.07 0.99 8.45
C HIS A 105 4.54 1.02 8.47
N THR A 106 3.88 -0.14 8.36
CA THR A 106 2.41 -0.23 8.47
C THR A 106 1.94 0.21 9.86
N GLN A 107 2.62 -0.24 10.92
CA GLN A 107 2.30 0.17 12.29
C GLN A 107 2.55 1.67 12.52
N ALA A 108 3.67 2.19 12.02
CA ALA A 108 3.99 3.61 12.10
C ALA A 108 2.97 4.47 11.35
N MET A 109 2.57 4.07 10.12
CA MET A 109 1.55 4.76 9.34
C MET A 109 0.21 4.79 10.07
N ARG A 110 -0.21 3.67 10.66
CA ARG A 110 -1.45 3.60 11.46
C ARG A 110 -1.39 4.56 12.65
N ALA A 111 -0.35 4.49 13.47
CA ALA A 111 -0.21 5.33 14.66
C ALA A 111 -0.18 6.83 14.31
N ARG A 112 0.49 7.21 13.22
CA ARG A 112 0.55 8.60 12.74
C ARG A 112 -0.78 9.08 12.20
N GLY A 113 -1.53 8.22 11.51
CA GLY A 113 -2.87 8.54 11.03
C GLY A 113 -3.86 8.75 12.17
N ASP A 114 -3.86 7.88 13.16
CA ASP A 114 -4.70 8.02 14.36
C ASP A 114 -4.36 9.33 15.10
N ALA A 115 -3.07 9.62 15.33
CA ALA A 115 -2.63 10.87 15.94
C ALA A 115 -2.95 12.12 15.08
N TYR A 116 -3.01 12.00 13.77
CA TYR A 116 -3.42 13.08 12.87
C TYR A 116 -4.91 13.44 13.10
N PHE A 117 -5.80 12.45 13.16
CA PHE A 117 -7.22 12.68 13.38
C PHE A 117 -7.51 13.24 14.78
N GLU A 118 -6.79 12.77 15.82
CA GLU A 118 -6.89 13.35 17.16
C GLU A 118 -6.47 14.83 17.21
N ARG A 119 -5.37 15.18 16.54
CA ARG A 119 -4.93 16.59 16.46
C ARG A 119 -5.90 17.44 15.67
N TRP A 120 -6.50 16.90 14.63
CA TRP A 120 -7.52 17.59 13.86
C TRP A 120 -8.73 17.94 14.74
N GLU A 121 -9.21 17.01 15.56
CA GLU A 121 -10.32 17.24 16.49
C GLU A 121 -10.01 18.39 17.47
N LYS A 122 -8.81 18.34 18.07
CA LYS A 122 -8.36 19.39 18.98
C LYS A 122 -8.23 20.76 18.28
N TYR A 123 -7.75 20.76 17.04
CA TYR A 123 -7.64 21.99 16.26
C TYR A 123 -9.02 22.59 15.96
N LEU A 124 -9.98 21.78 15.50
CA LEU A 124 -11.34 22.25 15.19
C LEU A 124 -12.06 22.80 16.41
N ALA A 125 -11.82 22.25 17.59
CA ALA A 125 -12.41 22.78 18.84
C ALA A 125 -11.96 24.21 19.18
N GLY A 126 -10.80 24.66 18.66
CA GLY A 126 -10.27 26.01 18.83
C GLY A 126 -10.47 26.94 17.64
N VAL A 127 -11.20 26.51 16.61
CA VAL A 127 -11.49 27.37 15.43
C VAL A 127 -12.75 28.17 15.64
N ASP A 128 -12.62 29.51 15.76
CA ASP A 128 -13.73 30.41 15.94
C ASP A 128 -14.53 30.68 14.66
N ASN A 129 -13.90 30.49 13.48
CA ASN A 129 -14.55 30.70 12.19
C ASN A 129 -15.44 29.49 11.82
N GLU A 130 -16.76 29.72 11.89
CA GLU A 130 -17.78 28.70 11.63
C GLU A 130 -17.69 28.11 10.20
N GLN A 131 -17.40 28.92 9.18
CA GLN A 131 -17.30 28.48 7.80
C GLN A 131 -16.09 27.53 7.60
N VAL A 132 -14.95 27.84 8.23
CA VAL A 132 -13.76 27.01 8.22
C VAL A 132 -14.03 25.69 8.94
N ARG A 133 -14.71 25.73 10.07
CA ARG A 133 -15.10 24.54 10.84
C ARG A 133 -16.01 23.62 10.03
N GLN A 134 -17.07 24.15 9.45
CA GLN A 134 -18.02 23.39 8.62
C GLN A 134 -17.32 22.74 7.42
N LEU A 135 -16.44 23.46 6.71
CA LEU A 135 -15.69 22.92 5.59
C LEU A 135 -14.78 21.77 6.02
N ALA A 136 -14.09 21.91 7.13
CA ALA A 136 -13.22 20.87 7.67
C ALA A 136 -14.01 19.63 8.14
N GLU A 137 -15.18 19.83 8.75
CA GLU A 137 -16.10 18.76 9.16
C GLU A 137 -16.69 18.00 7.97
N GLN A 138 -16.93 18.66 6.83
CA GLN A 138 -17.39 18.01 5.60
C GLN A 138 -16.34 17.08 4.99
N HIS A 139 -15.06 17.45 5.01
CA HIS A 139 -13.98 16.66 4.40
C HIS A 139 -13.44 15.54 5.31
N ARG A 140 -13.56 15.70 6.62
CA ARG A 140 -13.01 14.77 7.61
C ARG A 140 -13.56 13.35 7.49
N PRO A 141 -14.88 13.11 7.35
CA PRO A 141 -15.43 11.76 7.25
C PRO A 141 -14.89 11.00 6.05
N GLU A 142 -14.78 11.65 4.89
CA GLU A 142 -14.27 11.04 3.66
C GLU A 142 -12.79 10.64 3.82
N LEU A 143 -11.96 11.52 4.36
CA LEU A 143 -10.55 11.23 4.60
C LEU A 143 -10.37 10.11 5.64
N LYS A 144 -11.17 10.12 6.73
CA LYS A 144 -11.14 9.08 7.76
C LYS A 144 -11.57 7.72 7.18
N GLN A 145 -12.60 7.70 6.36
CA GLN A 145 -13.06 6.50 5.69
C GLN A 145 -11.99 5.94 4.74
N SER A 146 -11.38 6.78 3.92
CA SER A 146 -10.29 6.37 3.02
C SER A 146 -9.08 5.82 3.79
N PHE A 147 -8.73 6.41 4.92
CA PHE A 147 -7.68 5.90 5.80
C PHE A 147 -8.03 4.52 6.39
N GLN A 148 -9.27 4.31 6.83
CA GLN A 148 -9.74 3.02 7.33
C GLN A 148 -9.75 1.95 6.24
N GLN A 149 -10.11 2.30 5.00
CA GLN A 149 -10.04 1.40 3.84
C GLN A 149 -8.60 0.96 3.56
N ALA A 150 -7.64 1.89 3.58
CA ALA A 150 -6.22 1.55 3.43
C ALA A 150 -5.70 0.66 4.57
N GLN A 151 -6.14 0.87 5.82
CA GLN A 151 -5.81 -0.01 6.95
C GLN A 151 -6.38 -1.43 6.74
N THR A 152 -7.63 -1.53 6.31
CA THR A 152 -8.30 -2.81 6.04
C THR A 152 -7.60 -3.56 4.90
N ALA A 153 -7.31 -2.89 3.78
CA ALA A 153 -6.57 -3.47 2.66
C ALA A 153 -5.18 -3.98 3.11
N SER A 154 -4.48 -3.22 3.94
CA SER A 154 -3.18 -3.65 4.50
C SER A 154 -3.29 -4.90 5.39
N GLN A 155 -4.36 -5.04 6.16
CA GLN A 155 -4.62 -6.25 6.95
C GLN A 155 -4.92 -7.46 6.04
N GLN A 156 -5.73 -7.28 5.01
CA GLN A 156 -6.04 -8.33 4.02
C GLN A 156 -4.76 -8.83 3.31
N VAL A 157 -3.88 -7.91 2.89
CA VAL A 157 -2.58 -8.29 2.33
C VAL A 157 -1.80 -9.17 3.30
N ARG A 158 -1.75 -8.81 4.58
CA ARG A 158 -1.03 -9.57 5.60
C ARG A 158 -1.57 -11.00 5.76
N GLU A 159 -2.88 -11.19 5.69
CA GLU A 159 -3.51 -12.51 5.83
C GLU A 159 -3.17 -13.45 4.66
N VAL A 160 -3.07 -12.92 3.43
CA VAL A 160 -2.67 -13.73 2.26
C VAL A 160 -1.16 -13.87 2.13
N PHE A 161 -0.37 -12.92 2.62
CA PHE A 161 1.10 -12.96 2.58
C PHE A 161 1.71 -14.03 3.49
N ARG A 162 1.16 -14.22 4.68
CA ARG A 162 1.67 -15.22 5.65
C ARG A 162 1.71 -16.64 5.09
N PRO A 163 0.62 -17.20 4.55
CA PRO A 163 0.65 -18.53 3.97
C PRO A 163 1.52 -18.60 2.72
N PHE A 164 1.62 -17.53 1.92
CA PHE A 164 2.56 -17.46 0.81
C PHE A 164 4.01 -17.61 1.26
N LEU A 165 4.44 -16.78 2.21
CA LEU A 165 5.80 -16.85 2.76
C LEU A 165 6.11 -18.21 3.40
N SER A 166 5.15 -18.79 4.13
CA SER A 166 5.27 -20.12 4.72
C SER A 166 5.53 -21.20 3.67
N ASP A 167 4.82 -21.15 2.54
CA ASP A 167 5.02 -22.13 1.47
C ASP A 167 6.38 -21.95 0.77
N LEU A 168 6.85 -20.70 0.58
CA LEU A 168 8.20 -20.45 0.08
C LEU A 168 9.29 -20.97 1.02
N GLN A 169 9.11 -20.83 2.34
CA GLN A 169 10.03 -21.37 3.35
C GLN A 169 10.08 -22.89 3.32
N LYS A 170 8.93 -23.55 3.20
CA LYS A 170 8.86 -25.01 3.04
C LYS A 170 9.57 -25.48 1.76
N LEU A 171 9.32 -24.78 0.65
CA LEU A 171 9.99 -25.07 -0.62
C LEU A 171 11.50 -24.90 -0.51
N ARG A 172 11.96 -23.82 0.13
CA ARG A 172 13.39 -23.62 0.39
C ARG A 172 13.97 -24.79 1.16
N ALA A 173 13.36 -25.22 2.27
CA ALA A 173 13.83 -26.33 3.08
C ALA A 173 13.86 -27.66 2.33
N VAL A 174 12.83 -27.96 1.53
CA VAL A 174 12.75 -29.20 0.73
C VAL A 174 13.83 -29.23 -0.35
N LEU A 175 14.07 -28.11 -1.03
CA LEU A 175 15.03 -28.01 -2.14
C LEU A 175 16.47 -27.80 -1.67
N GLU A 176 16.68 -27.35 -0.42
CA GLU A 176 18.01 -27.21 0.18
C GLU A 176 18.69 -28.54 0.38
N ALA A 177 17.91 -29.54 0.79
CA ALA A 177 18.43 -30.91 0.99
C ALA A 177 18.83 -31.57 -0.32
N ASP A 178 18.07 -31.39 -1.39
CA ASP A 178 18.30 -31.98 -2.70
C ASP A 178 17.52 -31.18 -3.79
N PRO A 179 18.19 -30.34 -4.59
CA PRO A 179 17.52 -29.60 -5.67
C PRO A 179 17.39 -30.44 -6.98
N SER A 180 17.52 -31.77 -6.92
CA SER A 180 17.40 -32.65 -8.10
C SER A 180 16.02 -32.57 -8.76
N LEU A 181 15.95 -33.03 -10.04
CA LEU A 181 14.71 -33.14 -10.80
C LEU A 181 13.61 -33.89 -10.03
N VAL A 182 13.96 -35.03 -9.43
CA VAL A 182 13.00 -35.85 -8.67
C VAL A 182 12.39 -35.07 -7.50
N ARG A 183 13.19 -34.28 -6.82
CA ARG A 183 12.73 -33.47 -5.70
C ARG A 183 11.91 -32.28 -6.17
N VAL A 184 12.29 -31.62 -7.26
CA VAL A 184 11.54 -30.55 -7.89
C VAL A 184 10.15 -31.01 -8.34
N ASP A 185 10.08 -32.20 -9.00
CA ASP A 185 8.80 -32.80 -9.42
C ASP A 185 7.92 -33.15 -8.20
N ALA A 186 8.50 -33.70 -7.15
CA ALA A 186 7.76 -33.98 -5.90
C ALA A 186 7.23 -32.71 -5.23
N ALA A 187 7.91 -31.57 -5.39
CA ALA A 187 7.51 -30.27 -4.85
C ALA A 187 6.56 -29.49 -5.76
N LYS A 188 6.26 -29.97 -6.97
CA LYS A 188 5.52 -29.23 -8.00
C LYS A 188 4.15 -28.72 -7.55
N SER A 189 3.39 -29.54 -6.82
CA SER A 189 2.08 -29.14 -6.27
C SER A 189 2.22 -27.99 -5.26
N LEU A 190 3.26 -28.03 -4.40
CA LEU A 190 3.53 -26.95 -3.44
C LEU A 190 4.01 -25.69 -4.15
N MET A 191 4.79 -25.81 -5.23
CA MET A 191 5.21 -24.65 -6.05
C MET A 191 4.01 -23.97 -6.73
N LEU A 192 3.08 -24.75 -7.26
CA LEU A 192 1.83 -24.22 -7.85
C LEU A 192 0.99 -23.51 -6.78
N ALA A 193 0.79 -24.14 -5.62
CA ALA A 193 0.05 -23.53 -4.51
C ALA A 193 0.70 -22.23 -4.01
N ALA A 194 2.04 -22.18 -3.92
CA ALA A 194 2.76 -20.96 -3.56
C ALA A 194 2.55 -19.86 -4.61
N LYS A 195 2.60 -20.19 -5.91
CA LYS A 195 2.33 -19.22 -6.99
C LYS A 195 0.91 -18.69 -6.97
N ASP A 196 -0.09 -19.52 -6.69
CA ASP A 196 -1.48 -19.09 -6.55
C ASP A 196 -1.64 -18.09 -5.40
N LYS A 197 -1.02 -18.38 -4.25
CA LYS A 197 -0.98 -17.44 -3.13
C LYS A 197 -0.21 -16.16 -3.46
N GLY A 198 0.89 -16.27 -4.21
CA GLY A 198 1.65 -15.12 -4.69
C GLY A 198 0.80 -14.17 -5.54
N ARG A 199 -0.05 -14.70 -6.44
CA ARG A 199 -1.02 -13.91 -7.21
C ARG A 199 -2.05 -13.22 -6.31
N GLN A 200 -2.55 -13.91 -5.29
CA GLN A 200 -3.47 -13.30 -4.31
C GLN A 200 -2.79 -12.15 -3.54
N VAL A 201 -1.52 -12.30 -3.17
CA VAL A 201 -0.73 -11.24 -2.55
C VAL A 201 -0.59 -10.03 -3.49
N GLN A 202 -0.27 -10.26 -4.77
CA GLN A 202 -0.19 -9.17 -5.75
C GLN A 202 -1.52 -8.42 -5.88
N GLN A 203 -2.63 -9.13 -6.03
CA GLN A 203 -3.96 -8.53 -6.09
C GLN A 203 -4.27 -7.69 -4.84
N GLY A 204 -3.93 -8.20 -3.65
CA GLY A 204 -4.11 -7.46 -2.40
C GLY A 204 -3.26 -6.19 -2.35
N LEU A 205 -2.01 -6.25 -2.81
CA LEU A 205 -1.11 -5.09 -2.87
C LEU A 205 -1.59 -4.05 -3.90
N ASP A 206 -2.16 -4.47 -5.04
CA ASP A 206 -2.78 -3.58 -6.02
C ASP A 206 -3.99 -2.84 -5.41
N CYS A 207 -4.86 -3.55 -4.68
CA CYS A 207 -5.97 -2.93 -3.95
C CYS A 207 -5.47 -1.92 -2.91
N LEU A 208 -4.44 -2.27 -2.13
CA LEU A 208 -3.84 -1.35 -1.16
C LEU A 208 -3.28 -0.09 -1.83
N LEU A 209 -2.59 -0.23 -2.97
CA LEU A 209 -2.09 0.92 -3.73
C LEU A 209 -3.21 1.81 -4.26
N ALA A 210 -4.33 1.24 -4.71
CA ALA A 210 -5.50 1.99 -5.15
C ALA A 210 -6.07 2.83 -4.00
N GLU A 211 -6.25 2.27 -2.80
CA GLU A 211 -6.72 2.99 -1.61
C GLU A 211 -5.75 4.11 -1.20
N MET A 212 -4.44 3.84 -1.24
CA MET A 212 -3.43 4.87 -0.94
C MET A 212 -3.42 6.01 -1.96
N ASN A 213 -3.66 5.73 -3.25
CA ASN A 213 -3.77 6.75 -4.28
C ASN A 213 -5.02 7.62 -4.06
N SER A 214 -6.17 7.02 -3.72
CA SER A 214 -7.41 7.73 -3.36
C SER A 214 -7.19 8.67 -2.18
N MET A 215 -6.57 8.17 -1.11
CA MET A 215 -6.25 8.99 0.06
C MET A 215 -5.27 10.13 -0.27
N THR A 216 -4.24 9.87 -1.09
CA THR A 216 -3.30 10.90 -1.53
C THR A 216 -3.98 12.01 -2.35
N ALA A 217 -5.00 11.65 -3.14
CA ALA A 217 -5.81 12.61 -3.89
C ALA A 217 -6.61 13.53 -2.97
N LEU A 218 -7.21 12.99 -1.92
CA LEU A 218 -7.95 13.76 -0.90
C LEU A 218 -7.04 14.72 -0.10
N LEU A 219 -5.77 14.37 0.09
CA LEU A 219 -4.79 15.21 0.79
C LEU A 219 -4.18 16.31 -0.12
N ARG A 220 -4.56 16.40 -1.40
CA ARG A 220 -4.09 17.48 -2.28
C ARG A 220 -4.88 18.76 -1.99
N PRO A 221 -4.17 19.91 -1.89
CA PRO A 221 -4.87 21.19 -1.85
C PRO A 221 -5.65 21.39 -3.15
N PRO A 222 -6.87 21.94 -3.08
CA PRO A 222 -7.64 22.25 -4.28
C PRO A 222 -6.83 23.23 -5.17
N GLY A 223 -6.67 22.89 -6.45
CA GLY A 223 -5.92 23.71 -7.42
C GLY A 223 -4.45 23.31 -7.66
N ALA A 224 -3.90 22.32 -6.98
CA ALA A 224 -2.58 21.80 -7.29
C ALA A 224 -2.63 20.90 -8.54
N ALA A 225 -2.08 21.39 -9.65
CA ALA A 225 -1.96 20.60 -10.88
C ALA A 225 -1.14 19.31 -10.65
N PRO A 226 -1.46 18.21 -11.35
CA PRO A 226 -0.65 17.01 -11.29
C PRO A 226 0.77 17.33 -11.80
N ARG A 227 1.78 17.06 -10.97
CA ARG A 227 3.17 17.07 -11.42
C ARG A 227 3.40 15.75 -12.18
N HIS A 228 3.57 15.85 -13.48
CA HIS A 228 3.99 14.76 -14.36
C HIS A 228 5.44 14.37 -14.10
#